data_673b04c8b13b7387447962f726a50744
#
_entry.id   673b04c8b13b7387447962f726a50744
#
_cell.length_a   1.000
_cell.length_b   1.000
_cell.length_c   1.000
_cell.angle_alpha   90.00
_cell.angle_beta   90.00
_cell.angle_gamma   90.00
#
_symmetry.space_group_name_H-M   'P 1'
#
loop_
_entity.id
_entity.type
_entity.pdbx_description
1 polymer ?
#
loop_
_entity_poly.entity_id
_entity_poly.type
_entity_poly.pdbx_seq_one_letter_code
_entity_poly.pdbx_strand_id
1 'polypeptide(L)'
;MTRKKKGTAIAHSSHKSDKRTRREITLNDEGLPIKVIFFDSDGEAFKEISYEYNKNQKLAKSTIYEDGELEREVCYKYDDKGRIIEAKNYYIAFPKGDITYKYVYKDEIYPIEHTAIIGDDDPETLTFKYKFDSKGNWIEKTYFLDEEAVAIIKRKITYY
;
A
#
# COMPACT_ATOMS: atom_id res chain seq x y z
N MET A 1 30.97 -9.65 17.57
CA MET A 1 29.64 -10.00 17.03
C MET A 1 28.59 -9.19 17.80
N THR A 2 28.18 -8.04 17.28
CA THR A 2 27.24 -7.13 17.95
C THR A 2 25.83 -7.56 17.61
N ARG A 3 25.10 -8.12 18.60
CA ARG A 3 23.69 -8.47 18.48
C ARG A 3 22.86 -7.17 18.29
N LYS A 4 22.35 -6.92 17.08
CA LYS A 4 21.34 -5.88 16.88
C LYS A 4 20.11 -6.26 17.68
N LYS A 5 19.64 -5.37 18.55
CA LYS A 5 18.42 -5.57 19.35
C LYS A 5 17.20 -5.38 18.45
N LYS A 6 16.23 -6.30 18.53
CA LYS A 6 14.86 -6.06 18.03
C LYS A 6 14.35 -4.77 18.65
N GLY A 7 13.94 -3.82 17.83
CA GLY A 7 13.43 -2.54 18.30
C GLY A 7 11.91 -2.53 18.30
N THR A 8 11.30 -2.04 19.37
CA THR A 8 9.88 -1.71 19.41
C THR A 8 9.76 -0.18 19.44
N ALA A 9 9.08 0.41 18.44
CA ALA A 9 8.80 1.83 18.42
C ALA A 9 7.33 2.07 18.77
N ILE A 10 7.06 2.97 19.72
CA ILE A 10 5.71 3.39 20.09
C ILE A 10 5.47 4.76 19.47
N ALA A 11 4.49 4.89 18.59
CA ALA A 11 4.11 6.15 18.00
C ALA A 11 2.71 6.57 18.44
N HIS A 12 2.59 7.81 18.93
CA HIS A 12 1.30 8.43 19.27
C HIS A 12 0.94 9.42 18.17
N SER A 13 -0.25 9.30 17.58
CA SER A 13 -0.80 10.32 16.71
C SER A 13 -1.97 11.01 17.41
N SER A 14 -1.92 12.35 17.55
CA SER A 14 -3.05 13.15 18.03
C SER A 14 -3.80 13.72 16.82
N HIS A 15 -5.00 13.23 16.55
CA HIS A 15 -5.97 13.94 15.72
C HIS A 15 -6.95 14.69 16.62
N LYS A 16 -7.50 15.83 16.14
CA LYS A 16 -8.40 16.75 16.89
C LYS A 16 -9.77 16.17 17.28
N SER A 17 -9.98 14.87 17.18
CA SER A 17 -11.10 14.16 17.82
C SER A 17 -10.55 13.42 19.05
N ASP A 18 -11.24 13.49 20.18
CA ASP A 18 -10.85 13.01 21.51
C ASP A 18 -10.52 11.50 21.65
N LYS A 19 -10.23 10.80 20.57
CA LYS A 19 -9.78 9.41 20.59
C LYS A 19 -8.30 9.34 20.24
N ARG A 20 -7.46 9.24 21.27
CA ARG A 20 -6.03 8.95 21.10
C ARG A 20 -5.87 7.48 20.71
N THR A 21 -5.53 7.21 19.46
CA THR A 21 -5.12 5.87 19.04
C THR A 21 -3.64 5.69 19.32
N ARG A 22 -3.28 4.64 20.06
CA ARG A 22 -1.91 4.17 20.26
C ARG A 22 -1.60 3.12 19.21
N ARG A 23 -0.36 3.08 18.72
CA ARG A 23 0.13 1.96 17.94
C ARG A 23 1.49 1.49 18.44
N GLU A 24 1.71 0.19 18.37
CA GLU A 24 2.99 -0.45 18.63
C GLU A 24 3.56 -1.02 17.35
N ILE A 25 4.86 -0.83 17.11
CA ILE A 25 5.54 -1.29 15.90
C ILE A 25 6.71 -2.17 16.33
N THR A 26 6.72 -3.40 15.84
CA THR A 26 7.86 -4.32 16.00
C THR A 26 8.69 -4.32 14.72
N LEU A 27 10.00 -4.16 14.85
CA LEU A 27 10.94 -4.14 13.74
C LEU A 27 11.77 -5.42 13.71
N ASN A 28 12.20 -5.84 12.52
CA ASN A 28 13.22 -6.87 12.35
C ASN A 28 14.64 -6.31 12.56
N ASP A 29 15.65 -7.15 12.38
CA ASP A 29 17.06 -6.77 12.58
C ASP A 29 17.56 -5.75 11.54
N GLU A 30 16.89 -5.64 10.39
CA GLU A 30 17.14 -4.64 9.33
C GLU A 30 16.40 -3.31 9.55
N GLY A 31 15.57 -3.22 10.61
CA GLY A 31 14.79 -2.03 10.93
C GLY A 31 13.47 -1.92 10.15
N LEU A 32 13.06 -2.96 9.45
CA LEU A 32 11.77 -2.98 8.75
C LEU A 32 10.65 -3.42 9.70
N PRO A 33 9.45 -2.82 9.63
CA PRO A 33 8.30 -3.23 10.44
C PRO A 33 7.84 -4.65 10.05
N ILE A 34 7.74 -5.55 11.03
CA ILE A 34 7.21 -6.90 10.84
C ILE A 34 5.82 -7.06 11.46
N LYS A 35 5.44 -6.15 12.36
CA LYS A 35 4.13 -6.13 13.00
C LYS A 35 3.78 -4.72 13.44
N VAL A 36 2.51 -4.35 13.25
CA VAL A 36 1.92 -3.12 13.81
C VAL A 36 0.61 -3.49 14.49
N ILE A 37 0.45 -3.07 15.75
CA ILE A 37 -0.79 -3.25 16.51
C ILE A 37 -1.38 -1.87 16.79
N PHE A 38 -2.67 -1.72 16.54
CA PHE A 38 -3.44 -0.52 16.82
C PHE A 38 -4.36 -0.75 18.02
N PHE A 39 -4.40 0.21 18.92
CA PHE A 39 -5.19 0.17 20.14
C PHE A 39 -6.21 1.30 20.12
N ASP A 40 -7.37 1.05 20.67
CA ASP A 40 -8.41 2.04 20.88
C ASP A 40 -8.11 2.92 22.13
N SER A 41 -9.10 3.76 22.52
CA SER A 41 -8.98 4.65 23.68
C SER A 41 -8.92 3.90 25.02
N ASP A 42 -9.44 2.69 25.08
CA ASP A 42 -9.52 1.87 26.30
C ASP A 42 -8.29 0.98 26.45
N GLY A 43 -7.44 0.98 25.41
CA GLY A 43 -6.18 0.24 25.38
C GLY A 43 -6.33 -1.18 24.82
N GLU A 44 -7.51 -1.51 24.27
CA GLU A 44 -7.76 -2.80 23.63
C GLU A 44 -7.23 -2.79 22.18
N ALA A 45 -6.58 -3.88 21.80
CA ALA A 45 -6.07 -4.05 20.42
C ALA A 45 -7.24 -4.39 19.50
N PHE A 46 -7.50 -3.55 18.49
CA PHE A 46 -8.59 -3.76 17.54
C PHE A 46 -8.09 -4.13 16.13
N LYS A 47 -6.83 -3.82 15.80
CA LYS A 47 -6.25 -4.13 14.49
C LYS A 47 -4.79 -4.52 14.61
N GLU A 48 -4.40 -5.59 13.92
CA GLU A 48 -3.02 -6.03 13.76
C GLU A 48 -2.67 -6.15 12.28
N ILE A 49 -1.47 -5.72 11.89
CA ILE A 49 -0.92 -5.92 10.55
C ILE A 49 0.44 -6.57 10.67
N SER A 50 0.62 -7.74 10.06
CA SER A 50 1.90 -8.42 9.93
C SER A 50 2.48 -8.21 8.53
N TYR A 51 3.81 -8.15 8.43
CA TYR A 51 4.51 -7.90 7.17
C TYR A 51 5.58 -8.96 6.94
N GLU A 52 5.63 -9.48 5.74
CA GLU A 52 6.65 -10.40 5.26
C GLU A 52 7.41 -9.75 4.10
N TYR A 53 8.72 -9.92 4.08
CA TYR A 53 9.60 -9.33 3.07
C TYR A 53 10.29 -10.40 2.26
N ASN A 54 10.50 -10.14 0.96
CA ASN A 54 11.29 -11.01 0.11
C ASN A 54 12.79 -10.80 0.36
N LYS A 55 13.63 -11.63 -0.32
CA LYS A 55 15.10 -11.57 -0.21
C LYS A 55 15.71 -10.20 -0.56
N ASN A 56 14.99 -9.36 -1.30
CA ASN A 56 15.42 -8.02 -1.69
C ASN A 56 14.87 -6.93 -0.75
N GLN A 57 14.36 -7.31 0.43
CA GLN A 57 13.75 -6.42 1.43
C GLN A 57 12.52 -5.65 0.90
N LYS A 58 11.85 -6.16 -0.14
CA LYS A 58 10.57 -5.63 -0.63
C LYS A 58 9.42 -6.33 0.09
N LEU A 59 8.37 -5.61 0.42
CA LEU A 59 7.16 -6.16 1.05
C LEU A 59 6.54 -7.23 0.14
N ALA A 60 6.58 -8.50 0.55
CA ALA A 60 6.03 -9.61 -0.21
C ALA A 60 4.57 -9.86 0.14
N LYS A 61 4.23 -9.71 1.42
CA LYS A 61 2.88 -9.97 1.93
C LYS A 61 2.58 -9.08 3.14
N SER A 62 1.33 -8.64 3.26
CA SER A 62 0.79 -8.14 4.52
C SER A 62 -0.47 -8.93 4.87
N THR A 63 -0.61 -9.26 6.17
CA THR A 63 -1.75 -9.96 6.73
C THR A 63 -2.42 -9.06 7.74
N ILE A 64 -3.73 -8.85 7.61
CA ILE A 64 -4.50 -7.88 8.38
C ILE A 64 -5.53 -8.64 9.20
N TYR A 65 -5.52 -8.40 10.51
CA TYR A 65 -6.50 -8.89 11.47
C TYR A 65 -7.28 -7.71 12.04
N GLU A 66 -8.59 -7.86 12.17
CA GLU A 66 -9.47 -6.95 12.92
C GLU A 66 -10.19 -7.74 14.02
N ASP A 67 -10.20 -7.20 15.22
CA ASP A 67 -10.77 -7.83 16.43
C ASP A 67 -10.30 -9.29 16.63
N GLY A 68 -9.04 -9.56 16.25
CA GLY A 68 -8.43 -10.89 16.36
C GLY A 68 -8.74 -11.86 15.23
N GLU A 69 -9.64 -11.51 14.31
CA GLU A 69 -10.00 -12.33 13.16
C GLU A 69 -9.21 -11.91 11.91
N LEU A 70 -8.83 -12.90 11.10
CA LEU A 70 -8.16 -12.65 9.83
C LEU A 70 -9.15 -11.99 8.85
N GLU A 71 -8.90 -10.73 8.51
CA GLU A 71 -9.73 -9.96 7.57
C GLU A 71 -9.26 -10.13 6.13
N ARG A 72 -7.96 -9.90 5.89
CA ARG A 72 -7.42 -9.80 4.53
C ARG A 72 -5.94 -10.11 4.47
N GLU A 73 -5.52 -10.68 3.35
CA GLU A 73 -4.12 -10.77 2.97
C GLU A 73 -3.86 -9.97 1.68
N VAL A 74 -2.69 -9.36 1.57
CA VAL A 74 -2.25 -8.67 0.35
C VAL A 74 -0.88 -9.19 -0.05
N CYS A 75 -0.76 -9.72 -1.27
CA CYS A 75 0.49 -10.21 -1.84
C CYS A 75 0.97 -9.27 -2.94
N TYR A 76 2.29 -9.03 -3.01
CA TYR A 76 2.90 -8.10 -3.94
C TYR A 76 3.92 -8.78 -4.84
N LYS A 77 3.92 -8.41 -6.15
CA LYS A 77 4.99 -8.76 -7.09
C LYS A 77 5.66 -7.52 -7.63
N TYR A 78 6.93 -7.65 -7.96
CA TYR A 78 7.78 -6.55 -8.38
C TYR A 78 8.48 -6.90 -9.69
N ASP A 79 8.75 -5.87 -10.52
CA ASP A 79 9.66 -5.98 -11.65
C ASP A 79 11.14 -5.90 -11.20
N ASP A 80 12.05 -6.03 -12.16
CA ASP A 80 13.50 -6.00 -11.91
C ASP A 80 13.98 -4.61 -11.41
N LYS A 81 13.22 -3.55 -11.68
CA LYS A 81 13.47 -2.19 -11.16
C LYS A 81 12.89 -1.98 -9.75
N GLY A 82 12.19 -2.98 -9.20
CA GLY A 82 11.59 -2.96 -7.87
C GLY A 82 10.29 -2.17 -7.78
N ARG A 83 9.58 -1.98 -8.90
CA ARG A 83 8.24 -1.37 -8.96
C ARG A 83 7.18 -2.45 -8.82
N ILE A 84 6.07 -2.15 -8.13
CA ILE A 84 4.96 -3.10 -7.97
C ILE A 84 4.29 -3.30 -9.33
N ILE A 85 4.27 -4.56 -9.82
CA ILE A 85 3.55 -4.94 -11.04
C ILE A 85 2.24 -5.66 -10.76
N GLU A 86 2.08 -6.22 -9.57
CA GLU A 86 0.84 -6.86 -9.13
C GLU A 86 0.66 -6.68 -7.62
N ALA A 87 -0.57 -6.36 -7.20
CA ALA A 87 -1.01 -6.44 -5.80
C ALA A 87 -2.31 -7.24 -5.76
N LYS A 88 -2.31 -8.37 -5.04
CA LYS A 88 -3.48 -9.25 -4.95
C LYS A 88 -4.01 -9.24 -3.52
N ASN A 89 -5.26 -8.81 -3.37
CA ASN A 89 -5.98 -8.75 -2.11
C ASN A 89 -6.91 -9.96 -2.01
N TYR A 90 -6.76 -10.72 -0.93
CA TYR A 90 -7.60 -11.86 -0.59
C TYR A 90 -8.47 -11.48 0.61
N TYR A 91 -9.79 -11.43 0.42
CA TYR A 91 -10.76 -11.12 1.48
C TYR A 91 -11.34 -12.41 2.04
N ILE A 92 -11.13 -12.65 3.33
CA ILE A 92 -11.51 -13.94 3.96
C ILE A 92 -13.05 -14.10 4.02
N ALA A 93 -13.76 -13.02 4.37
CA ALA A 93 -15.22 -13.05 4.46
C ALA A 93 -15.92 -13.09 3.09
N PHE A 94 -15.24 -12.64 2.03
CA PHE A 94 -15.79 -12.51 0.68
C PHE A 94 -14.80 -12.94 -0.40
N PRO A 95 -14.47 -14.24 -0.54
CA PRO A 95 -13.45 -14.69 -1.51
C PRO A 95 -13.77 -14.32 -2.97
N LYS A 96 -15.05 -14.17 -3.32
CA LYS A 96 -15.48 -13.65 -4.64
C LYS A 96 -15.22 -12.15 -4.83
N GLY A 97 -14.90 -11.44 -3.76
CA GLY A 97 -14.50 -10.04 -3.77
C GLY A 97 -13.00 -9.84 -3.79
N ASP A 98 -12.20 -10.90 -3.99
CA ASP A 98 -10.75 -10.77 -4.15
C ASP A 98 -10.42 -9.81 -5.28
N ILE A 99 -9.45 -8.90 -5.04
CA ILE A 99 -9.10 -7.89 -6.03
C ILE A 99 -7.65 -8.07 -6.44
N THR A 100 -7.43 -8.25 -7.74
CA THR A 100 -6.08 -8.21 -8.32
C THR A 100 -5.87 -6.91 -9.05
N TYR A 101 -4.88 -6.14 -8.62
CA TYR A 101 -4.39 -4.96 -9.32
C TYR A 101 -3.13 -5.32 -10.10
N LYS A 102 -3.08 -4.93 -11.38
CA LYS A 102 -1.88 -5.04 -12.23
C LYS A 102 -1.47 -3.66 -12.69
N TYR A 103 -0.17 -3.44 -12.81
CA TYR A 103 0.41 -2.15 -13.19
C TYR A 103 1.40 -2.33 -14.34
N VAL A 104 1.30 -1.49 -15.34
CA VAL A 104 2.25 -1.41 -16.46
C VAL A 104 3.03 -0.11 -16.35
N TYR A 105 4.33 -0.20 -16.54
CA TYR A 105 5.25 0.93 -16.55
C TYR A 105 5.96 0.97 -17.92
N LYS A 106 6.19 2.17 -18.44
CA LYS A 106 7.09 2.36 -19.57
C LYS A 106 8.51 2.54 -19.00
N ASP A 107 9.07 3.71 -19.07
CA ASP A 107 10.42 3.98 -18.56
C ASP A 107 10.41 4.76 -17.23
N GLU A 108 9.23 5.16 -16.78
CA GLU A 108 9.02 6.05 -15.64
C GLU A 108 8.75 5.27 -14.35
N ILE A 109 8.85 5.98 -13.22
CA ILE A 109 8.50 5.45 -11.88
C ILE A 109 6.99 5.37 -11.66
N TYR A 110 6.19 6.02 -12.51
CA TYR A 110 4.73 6.05 -12.43
C TYR A 110 4.12 5.06 -13.44
N PRO A 111 3.09 4.30 -13.05
CA PRO A 111 2.41 3.39 -13.95
C PRO A 111 1.66 4.17 -15.04
N ILE A 112 1.72 3.67 -16.27
CA ILE A 112 0.94 4.18 -17.39
C ILE A 112 -0.41 3.46 -17.54
N GLU A 113 -0.56 2.31 -16.86
CA GLU A 113 -1.77 1.50 -16.90
C GLU A 113 -1.99 0.83 -15.55
N HIS A 114 -3.24 0.68 -15.17
CA HIS A 114 -3.70 -0.01 -14.00
C HIS A 114 -4.93 -0.84 -14.37
N THR A 115 -4.85 -2.15 -14.21
CA THR A 115 -5.97 -3.07 -14.38
C THR A 115 -6.45 -3.55 -13.02
N ALA A 116 -7.75 -3.47 -12.76
CA ALA A 116 -8.41 -4.09 -11.61
C ALA A 116 -9.22 -5.30 -12.10
N ILE A 117 -9.13 -6.41 -11.37
CA ILE A 117 -9.90 -7.64 -11.58
C ILE A 117 -10.55 -7.97 -10.23
N ILE A 118 -11.87 -8.02 -10.16
CA ILE A 118 -12.64 -8.31 -8.95
C ILE A 118 -13.25 -9.71 -9.10
N GLY A 119 -12.80 -10.66 -8.27
CA GLY A 119 -13.24 -12.04 -8.35
C GLY A 119 -13.03 -12.61 -9.74
N ASP A 120 -14.13 -13.06 -10.34
CA ASP A 120 -14.20 -13.64 -11.69
C ASP A 120 -14.71 -12.61 -12.73
N ASP A 121 -14.84 -11.34 -12.38
CA ASP A 121 -15.34 -10.30 -13.27
C ASP A 121 -14.33 -9.97 -14.39
N ASP A 122 -14.84 -9.39 -15.49
CA ASP A 122 -14.00 -8.89 -16.56
C ASP A 122 -13.05 -7.78 -16.06
N PRO A 123 -11.79 -7.77 -16.51
CA PRO A 123 -10.82 -6.76 -16.11
C PRO A 123 -11.24 -5.35 -16.51
N GLU A 124 -11.22 -4.41 -15.57
CA GLU A 124 -11.32 -2.99 -15.86
C GLU A 124 -9.92 -2.37 -15.94
N THR A 125 -9.61 -1.70 -17.04
CA THR A 125 -8.30 -1.11 -17.27
C THR A 125 -8.39 0.40 -17.44
N LEU A 126 -7.66 1.13 -16.59
CA LEU A 126 -7.43 2.56 -16.70
C LEU A 126 -6.03 2.83 -17.26
N THR A 127 -5.93 3.70 -18.24
CA THR A 127 -4.64 4.22 -18.71
C THR A 127 -4.40 5.62 -18.20
N PHE A 128 -3.13 6.02 -18.11
CA PHE A 128 -2.74 7.30 -17.50
C PHE A 128 -1.82 8.09 -18.42
N LYS A 129 -2.05 9.40 -18.49
CA LYS A 129 -1.11 10.36 -19.08
C LYS A 129 -0.69 11.36 -18.00
N TYR A 130 0.59 11.71 -18.02
CA TYR A 130 1.19 12.62 -17.04
C TYR A 130 1.76 13.85 -17.73
N LYS A 131 1.64 15.02 -17.07
CA LYS A 131 2.48 16.18 -17.33
C LYS A 131 3.40 16.41 -16.16
N PHE A 132 4.63 16.76 -16.45
CA PHE A 132 5.69 16.95 -15.46
C PHE A 132 6.14 18.41 -15.47
N ASP A 133 6.62 18.87 -14.32
CA ASP A 133 7.33 20.13 -14.20
C ASP A 133 8.80 19.97 -14.64
N SER A 134 9.55 21.08 -14.60
CA SER A 134 10.97 21.10 -14.98
C SER A 134 11.88 20.28 -14.05
N LYS A 135 11.39 19.84 -12.89
CA LYS A 135 12.13 19.02 -11.92
C LYS A 135 11.73 17.52 -12.00
N GLY A 136 10.90 17.15 -12.98
CA GLY A 136 10.46 15.76 -13.17
C GLY A 136 9.36 15.32 -12.22
N ASN A 137 8.70 16.23 -11.50
CA ASN A 137 7.54 15.91 -10.69
C ASN A 137 6.27 16.02 -11.52
N TRP A 138 5.39 15.02 -11.49
CA TRP A 138 4.13 15.14 -12.21
C TRP A 138 3.24 16.23 -11.56
N ILE A 139 2.65 17.06 -12.40
CA ILE A 139 1.75 18.16 -12.00
C ILE A 139 0.33 17.97 -12.50
N GLU A 140 0.14 17.08 -13.48
CA GLU A 140 -1.18 16.67 -13.96
C GLU A 140 -1.16 15.19 -14.28
N LYS A 141 -2.20 14.46 -13.87
CA LYS A 141 -2.47 13.06 -14.22
C LYS A 141 -3.87 12.97 -14.77
N THR A 142 -4.01 12.51 -16.01
CA THR A 142 -5.30 12.24 -16.65
C THR A 142 -5.54 10.75 -16.69
N TYR A 143 -6.72 10.34 -16.30
CA TYR A 143 -7.22 8.97 -16.30
C TYR A 143 -8.10 8.76 -17.51
N PHE A 144 -7.92 7.66 -18.21
CA PHE A 144 -8.72 7.26 -19.36
C PHE A 144 -9.30 5.87 -19.11
N LEU A 145 -10.59 5.71 -19.44
CA LEU A 145 -11.30 4.44 -19.58
C LEU A 145 -11.76 4.37 -21.03
N ASP A 146 -11.44 3.28 -21.72
CA ASP A 146 -11.76 3.08 -23.16
C ASP A 146 -11.40 4.30 -24.04
N GLU A 147 -10.20 4.86 -23.81
CA GLU A 147 -9.67 6.06 -24.47
C GLU A 147 -10.38 7.39 -24.13
N GLU A 148 -11.47 7.37 -23.38
CA GLU A 148 -12.17 8.57 -22.91
C GLU A 148 -11.57 9.09 -21.60
N ALA A 149 -11.33 10.39 -21.51
CA ALA A 149 -10.82 11.02 -20.30
C ALA A 149 -11.93 11.08 -19.23
N VAL A 150 -11.78 10.28 -18.16
CA VAL A 150 -12.77 10.17 -17.08
C VAL A 150 -12.44 11.00 -15.85
N ALA A 151 -11.14 11.32 -15.62
CA ALA A 151 -10.73 12.15 -14.51
C ALA A 151 -9.40 12.86 -14.78
N ILE A 152 -9.22 14.02 -14.15
CA ILE A 152 -7.95 14.77 -14.17
C ILE A 152 -7.61 15.19 -12.74
N ILE A 153 -6.39 14.82 -12.29
CA ILE A 153 -5.83 15.31 -11.04
C ILE A 153 -4.74 16.33 -11.36
N LYS A 154 -4.81 17.49 -10.74
CA LYS A 154 -3.78 18.55 -10.82
C LYS A 154 -3.20 18.79 -9.43
N ARG A 155 -1.89 19.00 -9.34
CA ARG A 155 -1.23 19.41 -8.10
C ARG A 155 -0.31 20.58 -8.34
N LYS A 156 -0.20 21.46 -7.34
CA LYS A 156 0.76 22.55 -7.30
C LYS A 156 1.87 22.18 -6.32
N ILE A 157 3.12 22.26 -6.76
CA ILE A 157 4.30 21.98 -5.94
C ILE A 157 5.01 23.31 -5.71
N THR A 158 5.31 23.64 -4.46
CA THR A 158 6.13 24.79 -4.08
C THR A 158 7.48 24.26 -3.62
N TYR A 159 8.55 24.82 -4.17
CA TYR A 159 9.93 24.48 -3.80
C TYR A 159 10.50 25.59 -2.95
N TYR A 160 11.17 25.25 -1.87
CA TYR A 160 11.86 26.14 -0.97
C TYR A 160 13.38 26.02 -1.13
#